data_61813a54a56eb3f34f11c1b78d37f603
#
_entry.id   61813a54a56eb3f34f11c1b78d37f603
#
_cell.length_a   1.000
_cell.length_b   1.000
_cell.length_c   1.000
_cell.angle_alpha   90.00
_cell.angle_beta   90.00
_cell.angle_gamma   90.00
#
_symmetry.space_group_name_H-M   'P 1'
#
loop_
_entity.id
_entity.type
_entity.pdbx_description
1 polymer ?
#
loop_
_entity_poly.entity_id
_entity_poly.type
_entity_poly.pdbx_seq_one_letter_code
_entity_poly.pdbx_strand_id
1 'polypeptide(L)'
;IARTAGIGRGAEELQWDLNYLMQLWRAIDGAAGGQKGPFLIYQEGSLVIRAIRDYFQPDIGEILIDTDDIYEQAQQFMSHVMPGNVARVKRYRDDVPLFSRFQIEHQIETAFGRQVTLPSGGAIVVDHTEALVAVDVNSGRATRGADIEETALRTNLEAADEIARQLRLRDLGGLIVIDFIDMENPRAQREVENRLRDALHYDRARVQTGKISRFGLLELSRQRLRPALAEMTYIPCPRCTGTGHIRSTESAALHILRILEEEAMKENTGAVHVQIPVDVATFLLNEKRDDIRTIELRHKVNIVLIPNIHLETPAHEIVRLRHDQLNLEDQVLPSYKMVEAPPTEAYQPPS
;
A
#
# COMPACT_ATOMS: atom_id res chain seq x y z
N ILE A 1 15.73 -23.15 -18.20
CA ILE A 1 14.65 -22.37 -18.84
C ILE A 1 14.82 -20.92 -18.35
N ALA A 2 15.17 -19.99 -19.24
CA ALA A 2 15.11 -18.57 -18.95
C ALA A 2 13.65 -18.11 -19.04
N ARG A 3 13.14 -17.49 -17.98
CA ARG A 3 11.79 -16.91 -17.95
C ARG A 3 11.83 -15.42 -18.34
N THR A 4 10.67 -14.77 -18.36
CA THR A 4 10.52 -13.35 -18.74
C THR A 4 11.39 -12.40 -17.93
N ALA A 5 11.71 -12.70 -16.67
CA ALA A 5 12.65 -11.92 -15.84
C ALA A 5 14.10 -11.91 -16.38
N GLY A 6 14.46 -12.85 -17.27
CA GLY A 6 15.76 -12.88 -17.94
C GLY A 6 15.84 -12.05 -19.22
N ILE A 7 14.75 -11.41 -19.65
CA ILE A 7 14.75 -10.58 -20.85
C ILE A 7 15.56 -9.30 -20.57
N GLY A 8 16.55 -9.03 -21.42
CA GLY A 8 17.43 -7.85 -21.28
C GLY A 8 18.63 -8.06 -20.37
N ARG A 9 18.79 -9.25 -19.77
CA ARG A 9 19.97 -9.62 -18.97
C ARG A 9 21.12 -10.08 -19.86
N GLY A 10 22.36 -9.77 -19.45
CA GLY A 10 23.56 -10.20 -20.14
C GLY A 10 23.78 -11.71 -20.01
N ALA A 11 24.56 -12.27 -20.95
CA ALA A 11 24.89 -13.69 -20.94
C ALA A 11 25.63 -14.12 -19.67
N GLU A 12 26.47 -13.25 -19.13
CA GLU A 12 27.23 -13.47 -17.89
C GLU A 12 26.32 -13.56 -16.65
N GLU A 13 25.31 -12.68 -16.54
CA GLU A 13 24.33 -12.70 -15.47
C GLU A 13 23.49 -13.98 -15.49
N LEU A 14 23.03 -14.38 -16.69
CA LEU A 14 22.28 -15.64 -16.87
C LEU A 14 23.14 -16.87 -16.59
N GLN A 15 24.43 -16.83 -16.96
CA GLN A 15 25.37 -17.93 -16.69
C GLN A 15 25.64 -18.05 -15.19
N TRP A 16 25.76 -16.93 -14.47
CA TRP A 16 25.93 -16.93 -13.02
C TRP A 16 24.71 -17.55 -12.31
N ASP A 17 23.51 -17.14 -12.69
CA ASP A 17 22.27 -17.67 -12.12
C ASP A 17 22.11 -19.19 -12.42
N LEU A 18 22.45 -19.61 -13.63
CA LEU A 18 22.49 -21.03 -14.00
C LEU A 18 23.49 -21.82 -13.14
N ASN A 19 24.70 -21.29 -12.95
CA ASN A 19 25.71 -21.95 -12.14
C ASN A 19 25.27 -22.08 -10.68
N TYR A 20 24.62 -21.06 -10.12
CA TYR A 20 24.02 -21.10 -8.80
C TYR A 20 22.96 -22.21 -8.69
N LEU A 21 22.01 -22.26 -9.62
CA LEU A 21 20.94 -23.28 -9.63
C LEU A 21 21.53 -24.69 -9.79
N MET A 22 22.56 -24.86 -10.57
CA MET A 22 23.26 -26.12 -10.73
C MET A 22 23.99 -26.57 -9.47
N GLN A 23 24.57 -25.64 -8.70
CA GLN A 23 25.19 -25.95 -7.40
C GLN A 23 24.13 -26.39 -6.39
N LEU A 24 23.02 -25.64 -6.29
CA LEU A 24 21.89 -26.00 -5.43
C LEU A 24 21.33 -27.37 -5.78
N TRP A 25 21.14 -27.67 -7.08
CA TRP A 25 20.65 -28.96 -7.54
C TRP A 25 21.58 -30.12 -7.15
N ARG A 26 22.90 -29.95 -7.36
CA ARG A 26 23.91 -30.94 -6.95
C ARG A 26 23.90 -31.22 -5.45
N ALA A 27 23.74 -30.16 -4.63
CA ALA A 27 23.63 -30.30 -3.19
C ALA A 27 22.37 -31.09 -2.78
N ILE A 28 21.23 -30.84 -3.42
CA ILE A 28 19.96 -31.55 -3.19
C ILE A 28 20.08 -33.01 -3.61
N ASP A 29 20.60 -33.26 -4.81
CA ASP A 29 20.76 -34.59 -5.36
C ASP A 29 21.74 -35.45 -4.54
N GLY A 30 22.86 -34.83 -4.10
CA GLY A 30 23.81 -35.50 -3.20
C GLY A 30 23.22 -35.82 -1.83
N ALA A 31 22.43 -34.91 -1.25
CA ALA A 31 21.73 -35.16 0.00
C ALA A 31 20.66 -36.23 -0.13
N ALA A 32 19.93 -36.30 -1.26
CA ALA A 32 18.90 -37.29 -1.54
C ALA A 32 19.44 -38.73 -1.56
N GLY A 33 20.70 -38.93 -1.98
CA GLY A 33 21.36 -40.25 -1.97
C GLY A 33 21.83 -40.74 -0.59
N GLY A 34 21.83 -39.88 0.42
CA GLY A 34 22.44 -40.17 1.74
C GLY A 34 21.55 -40.96 2.70
N GLN A 35 20.22 -40.94 2.54
CA GLN A 35 19.28 -41.62 3.46
C GLN A 35 18.16 -42.34 2.72
N LYS A 36 17.69 -43.47 3.31
CA LYS A 36 16.53 -44.20 2.79
C LYS A 36 15.25 -43.75 3.48
N GLY A 37 14.25 -43.33 2.72
CA GLY A 37 12.94 -42.87 3.20
C GLY A 37 12.72 -41.37 3.03
N PRO A 38 11.53 -40.85 3.33
CA PRO A 38 11.24 -39.42 3.23
C PRO A 38 11.93 -38.65 4.37
N PHE A 39 12.74 -37.65 4.05
CA PHE A 39 13.37 -36.76 5.00
C PHE A 39 13.49 -35.34 4.40
N LEU A 40 13.64 -34.34 5.25
CA LEU A 40 13.77 -32.94 4.83
C LEU A 40 15.17 -32.71 4.25
N ILE A 41 15.24 -32.49 2.95
CA ILE A 41 16.50 -32.21 2.24
C ILE A 41 16.75 -30.70 2.18
N TYR A 42 15.71 -29.93 1.88
CA TYR A 42 15.80 -28.48 1.67
C TYR A 42 14.52 -27.79 2.12
N GLN A 43 14.66 -26.76 2.95
CA GLN A 43 13.56 -25.93 3.42
C GLN A 43 13.69 -24.52 2.84
N GLU A 44 12.83 -24.18 1.91
CA GLU A 44 12.80 -22.87 1.26
C GLU A 44 12.04 -21.79 2.07
N GLY A 45 11.51 -22.15 3.24
CA GLY A 45 10.58 -21.30 3.99
C GLY A 45 11.19 -20.09 4.70
N SER A 46 12.49 -20.09 4.98
CA SER A 46 13.13 -19.00 5.69
C SER A 46 13.30 -17.75 4.83
N LEU A 47 12.88 -16.59 5.37
CA LEU A 47 13.05 -15.28 4.72
C LEU A 47 14.51 -15.00 4.39
N VAL A 48 15.43 -15.38 5.28
CA VAL A 48 16.87 -15.14 5.11
C VAL A 48 17.46 -15.95 3.95
N ILE A 49 17.04 -17.20 3.82
CA ILE A 49 17.50 -18.07 2.72
C ILE A 49 17.01 -17.50 1.38
N ARG A 50 15.74 -17.05 1.31
CA ARG A 50 15.20 -16.40 0.12
C ARG A 50 15.93 -15.08 -0.19
N ALA A 51 16.24 -14.28 0.83
CA ALA A 51 16.96 -13.03 0.65
C ALA A 51 18.38 -13.27 0.11
N ILE A 52 19.12 -14.22 0.67
CA ILE A 52 20.47 -14.57 0.17
C ILE A 52 20.36 -15.09 -1.27
N ARG A 53 19.45 -16.01 -1.55
CA ARG A 53 19.26 -16.55 -2.89
C ARG A 53 18.95 -15.48 -3.93
N ASP A 54 18.09 -14.54 -3.57
CA ASP A 54 17.54 -13.57 -4.50
C ASP A 54 18.41 -12.32 -4.68
N TYR A 55 19.18 -11.93 -3.67
CA TYR A 55 19.90 -10.67 -3.66
C TYR A 55 21.42 -10.80 -3.50
N PHE A 56 21.93 -12.00 -3.14
CA PHE A 56 23.37 -12.17 -3.03
C PHE A 56 24.04 -12.11 -4.42
N GLN A 57 24.99 -11.19 -4.56
CA GLN A 57 25.81 -11.01 -5.76
C GLN A 57 27.30 -11.08 -5.38
N PRO A 58 28.21 -11.37 -6.33
CA PRO A 58 29.64 -11.49 -6.05
C PRO A 58 30.30 -10.20 -5.52
N ASP A 59 29.73 -9.04 -5.81
CA ASP A 59 30.19 -7.72 -5.36
C ASP A 59 29.80 -7.41 -3.91
N ILE A 60 28.86 -8.17 -3.29
CA ILE A 60 28.51 -8.02 -1.90
C ILE A 60 29.68 -8.43 -1.01
N GLY A 61 30.21 -7.48 -0.23
CA GLY A 61 31.33 -7.69 0.68
C GLY A 61 30.95 -8.45 1.94
N GLU A 62 29.82 -8.12 2.56
CA GLU A 62 29.39 -8.66 3.86
C GLU A 62 27.87 -8.82 3.95
N ILE A 63 27.43 -9.83 4.70
CA ILE A 63 26.05 -10.02 5.14
C ILE A 63 26.06 -9.95 6.66
N LEU A 64 25.51 -8.89 7.23
CA LEU A 64 25.44 -8.68 8.67
C LEU A 64 24.10 -9.14 9.23
N ILE A 65 24.12 -9.95 10.27
CA ILE A 65 22.94 -10.52 10.92
C ILE A 65 23.05 -10.32 12.43
N ASP A 66 22.03 -9.77 13.06
CA ASP A 66 22.00 -9.41 14.48
C ASP A 66 21.37 -10.45 15.40
N THR A 67 20.70 -11.49 14.86
CA THR A 67 20.13 -12.60 15.64
C THR A 67 20.87 -13.89 15.42
N ASP A 68 21.09 -14.68 16.49
CA ASP A 68 21.88 -15.89 16.44
C ASP A 68 21.23 -16.97 15.58
N ASP A 69 19.94 -17.22 15.76
CA ASP A 69 19.21 -18.26 15.01
C ASP A 69 19.25 -18.01 13.49
N ILE A 70 19.07 -16.75 13.08
CA ILE A 70 19.10 -16.37 11.66
C ILE A 70 20.53 -16.43 11.10
N TYR A 71 21.53 -16.05 11.90
CA TYR A 71 22.93 -16.18 11.53
C TYR A 71 23.31 -17.65 11.27
N GLU A 72 22.92 -18.56 12.17
CA GLU A 72 23.19 -19.98 12.02
C GLU A 72 22.53 -20.56 10.76
N GLN A 73 21.26 -20.21 10.50
CA GLN A 73 20.56 -20.61 9.29
C GLN A 73 21.25 -20.11 8.02
N ALA A 74 21.67 -18.84 8.00
CA ALA A 74 22.39 -18.26 6.88
C ALA A 74 23.74 -18.95 6.65
N GLN A 75 24.49 -19.21 7.73
CA GLN A 75 25.78 -19.85 7.67
C GLN A 75 25.67 -21.28 7.18
N GLN A 76 24.70 -22.06 7.68
CA GLN A 76 24.43 -23.41 7.21
C GLN A 76 24.07 -23.43 5.72
N PHE A 77 23.17 -22.54 5.31
CA PHE A 77 22.79 -22.44 3.89
C PHE A 77 23.99 -22.12 3.01
N MET A 78 24.76 -21.09 3.36
CA MET A 78 25.94 -20.68 2.59
C MET A 78 27.03 -21.76 2.55
N SER A 79 27.23 -22.51 3.62
CA SER A 79 28.21 -23.61 3.65
C SER A 79 27.85 -24.75 2.69
N HIS A 80 26.57 -25.00 2.49
CA HIS A 80 26.11 -26.03 1.55
C HIS A 80 26.08 -25.56 0.08
N VAL A 81 25.61 -24.34 -0.14
CA VAL A 81 25.32 -23.85 -1.51
C VAL A 81 26.49 -23.03 -2.08
N MET A 82 27.15 -22.24 -1.25
CA MET A 82 28.23 -21.31 -1.66
C MET A 82 29.39 -21.30 -0.66
N PRO A 83 30.11 -22.44 -0.50
CA PRO A 83 31.14 -22.58 0.55
C PRO A 83 32.24 -21.53 0.48
N GLY A 84 32.59 -21.04 -0.72
CA GLY A 84 33.58 -19.97 -0.89
C GLY A 84 33.17 -18.58 -0.34
N ASN A 85 31.89 -18.39 -0.02
CA ASN A 85 31.34 -17.11 0.43
C ASN A 85 30.88 -17.13 1.91
N VAL A 86 31.04 -18.22 2.63
CA VAL A 86 30.63 -18.36 4.04
C VAL A 86 31.27 -17.28 4.93
N ALA A 87 32.52 -16.90 4.67
CA ALA A 87 33.23 -15.88 5.42
C ALA A 87 32.60 -14.46 5.33
N ARG A 88 31.72 -14.25 4.35
CA ARG A 88 31.01 -12.99 4.18
C ARG A 88 29.81 -12.86 5.12
N VAL A 89 29.29 -13.96 5.66
CA VAL A 89 28.23 -13.94 6.68
C VAL A 89 28.87 -13.64 8.04
N LYS A 90 28.51 -12.49 8.60
CA LYS A 90 29.07 -12.02 9.86
C LYS A 90 27.99 -11.77 10.89
N ARG A 91 28.26 -12.18 12.13
CA ARG A 91 27.42 -11.87 13.28
C ARG A 91 27.65 -10.43 13.73
N TYR A 92 26.58 -9.63 13.71
CA TYR A 92 26.61 -8.27 14.23
C TYR A 92 26.41 -8.27 15.76
N ARG A 93 27.30 -7.59 16.50
CA ARG A 93 27.30 -7.56 17.99
C ARG A 93 27.63 -6.17 18.55
N ASP A 94 27.25 -5.12 17.85
CA ASP A 94 27.43 -3.75 18.32
C ASP A 94 26.24 -3.33 19.20
N ASP A 95 26.45 -2.36 20.11
CA ASP A 95 25.41 -1.79 20.97
C ASP A 95 24.40 -0.94 20.18
N VAL A 96 24.82 -0.39 19.04
CA VAL A 96 23.94 0.36 18.15
C VAL A 96 23.13 -0.62 17.30
N PRO A 97 21.77 -0.52 17.29
CA PRO A 97 20.94 -1.38 16.46
C PRO A 97 21.37 -1.35 14.98
N LEU A 98 21.39 -2.54 14.35
CA LEU A 98 21.92 -2.73 12.99
C LEU A 98 21.28 -1.78 11.97
N PHE A 99 19.97 -1.65 11.96
CA PHE A 99 19.26 -0.81 11.01
C PHE A 99 19.47 0.68 11.27
N SER A 100 19.58 1.08 12.54
CA SER A 100 19.88 2.47 12.91
C SER A 100 21.31 2.85 12.47
N ARG A 101 22.30 1.95 12.64
CA ARG A 101 23.66 2.19 12.21
C ARG A 101 23.80 2.50 10.72
N PHE A 102 23.05 1.80 9.89
CA PHE A 102 23.07 1.95 8.44
C PHE A 102 21.94 2.84 7.90
N GLN A 103 21.21 3.55 8.77
CA GLN A 103 20.10 4.44 8.41
C GLN A 103 18.98 3.73 7.60
N ILE A 104 18.84 2.41 7.81
CA ILE A 104 17.83 1.60 7.12
C ILE A 104 16.44 1.90 7.67
N GLU A 105 16.32 2.16 8.99
CA GLU A 105 15.04 2.49 9.65
C GLU A 105 14.35 3.67 8.96
N HIS A 106 15.10 4.75 8.69
CA HIS A 106 14.56 5.91 7.98
C HIS A 106 14.09 5.56 6.56
N GLN A 107 14.80 4.67 5.86
CA GLN A 107 14.39 4.22 4.52
C GLN A 107 13.13 3.35 4.56
N ILE A 108 12.97 2.52 5.61
CA ILE A 108 11.75 1.73 5.83
C ILE A 108 10.56 2.68 6.03
N GLU A 109 10.67 3.67 6.94
CA GLU A 109 9.62 4.66 7.16
C GLU A 109 9.29 5.46 5.88
N THR A 110 10.31 5.83 5.10
CA THR A 110 10.12 6.51 3.82
C THR A 110 9.32 5.65 2.83
N ALA A 111 9.51 4.33 2.84
CA ALA A 111 8.77 3.41 1.97
C ALA A 111 7.26 3.31 2.34
N PHE A 112 6.90 3.60 3.58
CA PHE A 112 5.49 3.71 4.01
C PHE A 112 4.89 5.09 3.78
N GLY A 113 5.72 6.13 3.69
CA GLY A 113 5.26 7.50 3.47
C GLY A 113 4.66 7.72 2.08
N ARG A 114 3.60 8.51 1.98
CA ARG A 114 3.03 8.93 0.69
C ARG A 114 3.99 9.84 -0.08
N GLN A 115 4.69 10.71 0.63
CA GLN A 115 5.60 11.71 0.06
C GLN A 115 7.05 11.35 0.39
N VAL A 116 7.94 11.50 -0.59
CA VAL A 116 9.38 11.32 -0.44
C VAL A 116 10.10 12.59 -0.88
N THR A 117 10.94 13.13 0.00
CA THR A 117 11.69 14.36 -0.26
C THR A 117 12.93 14.08 -1.11
N LEU A 118 13.17 14.92 -2.09
CA LEU A 118 14.35 14.87 -2.97
C LEU A 118 15.50 15.73 -2.42
N PRO A 119 16.76 15.44 -2.79
CA PRO A 119 17.93 16.17 -2.32
C PRO A 119 17.91 17.67 -2.64
N SER A 120 17.31 18.06 -3.78
CA SER A 120 17.16 19.48 -4.16
C SER A 120 16.11 20.24 -3.36
N GLY A 121 15.32 19.54 -2.54
CA GLY A 121 14.18 20.10 -1.80
C GLY A 121 12.85 19.95 -2.51
N GLY A 122 12.81 19.31 -3.68
CA GLY A 122 11.60 18.81 -4.31
C GLY A 122 11.04 17.58 -3.61
N ALA A 123 9.96 17.03 -4.11
CA ALA A 123 9.34 15.82 -3.57
C ALA A 123 8.63 15.02 -4.66
N ILE A 124 8.56 13.71 -4.45
CA ILE A 124 7.65 12.83 -5.19
C ILE A 124 6.50 12.41 -4.27
N VAL A 125 5.31 12.30 -4.84
CA VAL A 125 4.10 11.82 -4.18
C VAL A 125 3.65 10.56 -4.87
N VAL A 126 3.48 9.48 -4.13
CA VAL A 126 3.10 8.16 -4.67
C VAL A 126 1.70 7.82 -4.21
N ASP A 127 0.76 7.77 -5.13
CA ASP A 127 -0.64 7.47 -4.88
C ASP A 127 -1.07 6.16 -5.54
N HIS A 128 -1.65 5.29 -4.73
CA HIS A 128 -2.27 4.06 -5.19
C HIS A 128 -3.71 4.35 -5.61
N THR A 129 -4.05 4.01 -6.85
CA THR A 129 -5.44 3.95 -7.29
C THR A 129 -5.86 2.49 -7.49
N GLU A 130 -7.13 2.24 -7.78
CA GLU A 130 -7.63 0.88 -8.03
C GLU A 130 -6.93 0.20 -9.22
N ALA A 131 -6.60 0.96 -10.28
CA ALA A 131 -6.11 0.42 -11.53
C ALA A 131 -4.60 0.61 -11.76
N LEU A 132 -4.00 1.64 -11.18
CA LEU A 132 -2.61 2.04 -11.43
C LEU A 132 -2.00 2.75 -10.22
N VAL A 133 -0.70 2.97 -10.29
CA VAL A 133 0.01 3.85 -9.36
C VAL A 133 0.33 5.17 -10.07
N ALA A 134 -0.07 6.27 -9.48
CA ALA A 134 0.30 7.62 -9.94
C ALA A 134 1.47 8.15 -9.12
N VAL A 135 2.44 8.75 -9.80
CA VAL A 135 3.57 9.42 -9.14
C VAL A 135 3.63 10.86 -9.66
N ASP A 136 3.50 11.81 -8.75
CA ASP A 136 3.57 13.24 -9.03
C ASP A 136 4.91 13.80 -8.57
N VAL A 137 5.56 14.62 -9.39
CA VAL A 137 6.86 15.23 -9.12
C VAL A 137 6.69 16.73 -8.88
N ASN A 138 7.01 17.17 -7.67
CA ASN A 138 6.89 18.55 -7.24
C ASN A 138 8.27 19.18 -6.99
N SER A 139 8.53 20.37 -7.58
CA SER A 139 9.76 21.11 -7.35
C SER A 139 9.85 21.73 -5.95
N GLY A 140 8.71 21.94 -5.29
CA GLY A 140 8.64 22.45 -3.94
C GLY A 140 9.41 23.77 -3.76
N ARG A 141 10.38 23.76 -2.81
CA ARG A 141 11.25 24.92 -2.51
C ARG A 141 12.57 24.91 -3.31
N ALA A 142 12.69 24.10 -4.33
CA ALA A 142 13.89 23.99 -5.17
C ALA A 142 14.06 25.20 -6.09
N THR A 143 14.00 26.43 -5.56
CA THR A 143 14.10 27.70 -6.30
C THR A 143 15.53 28.19 -6.54
N ARG A 144 16.54 27.32 -6.42
CA ARG A 144 17.96 27.69 -6.53
C ARG A 144 18.53 27.64 -7.95
N GLY A 145 17.73 27.32 -8.95
CA GLY A 145 18.15 27.36 -10.36
C GLY A 145 18.11 28.78 -10.90
N ALA A 146 19.03 29.11 -11.82
CA ALA A 146 19.04 30.38 -12.52
C ALA A 146 17.89 30.49 -13.53
N ASP A 147 17.31 29.33 -13.93
CA ASP A 147 16.20 29.18 -14.87
C ASP A 147 15.20 28.13 -14.34
N ILE A 148 13.92 28.34 -14.65
CA ILE A 148 12.82 27.42 -14.28
C ILE A 148 13.04 26.05 -14.92
N GLU A 149 13.50 26.02 -16.16
CA GLU A 149 13.72 24.77 -16.92
C GLU A 149 14.90 23.97 -16.35
N GLU A 150 16.00 24.63 -15.93
CA GLU A 150 17.12 23.96 -15.27
C GLU A 150 16.69 23.35 -13.93
N THR A 151 15.87 24.06 -13.17
CA THR A 151 15.31 23.57 -11.92
C THR A 151 14.40 22.35 -12.16
N ALA A 152 13.55 22.39 -13.16
CA ALA A 152 12.68 21.30 -13.55
C ALA A 152 13.49 20.06 -13.96
N LEU A 153 14.48 20.23 -14.84
CA LEU A 153 15.36 19.14 -15.28
C LEU A 153 16.07 18.47 -14.09
N ARG A 154 16.68 19.27 -13.23
CA ARG A 154 17.38 18.74 -12.05
C ARG A 154 16.46 17.97 -11.12
N THR A 155 15.28 18.52 -10.81
CA THR A 155 14.30 17.84 -9.95
C THR A 155 13.80 16.57 -10.61
N ASN A 156 13.52 16.56 -11.90
CA ASN A 156 13.07 15.39 -12.63
C ASN A 156 14.15 14.29 -12.71
N LEU A 157 15.44 14.64 -12.82
CA LEU A 157 16.54 13.68 -12.77
C LEU A 157 16.65 13.01 -11.39
N GLU A 158 16.57 13.80 -10.31
CA GLU A 158 16.54 13.26 -8.94
C GLU A 158 15.30 12.39 -8.70
N ALA A 159 14.14 12.83 -9.22
CA ALA A 159 12.90 12.08 -9.15
C ALA A 159 13.00 10.74 -9.90
N ALA A 160 13.61 10.70 -11.07
CA ALA A 160 13.78 9.47 -11.84
C ALA A 160 14.58 8.40 -11.07
N ASP A 161 15.67 8.79 -10.40
CA ASP A 161 16.44 7.89 -9.54
C ASP A 161 15.63 7.41 -8.34
N GLU A 162 14.95 8.33 -7.66
CA GLU A 162 14.18 8.02 -6.46
C GLU A 162 12.94 7.18 -6.78
N ILE A 163 12.23 7.46 -7.88
CA ILE A 163 11.10 6.65 -8.32
C ILE A 163 11.55 5.21 -8.57
N ALA A 164 12.61 5.00 -9.32
CA ALA A 164 13.14 3.65 -9.56
C ALA A 164 13.48 2.92 -8.24
N ARG A 165 14.02 3.64 -7.24
CA ARG A 165 14.29 3.11 -5.91
C ARG A 165 13.01 2.75 -5.16
N GLN A 166 12.02 3.65 -5.16
CA GLN A 166 10.74 3.45 -4.48
C GLN A 166 9.91 2.31 -5.09
N LEU A 167 9.96 2.12 -6.41
CA LEU A 167 9.33 0.98 -7.06
C LEU A 167 9.86 -0.35 -6.52
N ARG A 168 11.16 -0.46 -6.29
CA ARG A 168 11.79 -1.66 -5.71
C ARG A 168 11.49 -1.81 -4.22
N LEU A 169 11.60 -0.74 -3.43
CA LEU A 169 11.38 -0.78 -1.97
C LEU A 169 9.93 -1.13 -1.61
N ARG A 170 8.97 -0.59 -2.36
CA ARG A 170 7.52 -0.79 -2.14
C ARG A 170 6.96 -2.01 -2.88
N ASP A 171 7.76 -2.70 -3.68
CA ASP A 171 7.32 -3.77 -4.59
C ASP A 171 6.14 -3.36 -5.50
N LEU A 172 6.14 -2.10 -5.96
CA LEU A 172 5.09 -1.59 -6.84
C LEU A 172 5.13 -2.29 -8.20
N GLY A 173 4.00 -2.76 -8.66
CA GLY A 173 3.89 -3.43 -9.95
C GLY A 173 2.59 -3.09 -10.68
N GLY A 174 2.52 -3.45 -11.95
CA GLY A 174 1.43 -3.09 -12.85
C GLY A 174 1.74 -1.81 -13.61
N LEU A 175 0.71 -1.05 -13.97
CA LEU A 175 0.85 0.22 -14.67
C LEU A 175 1.18 1.34 -13.68
N ILE A 176 2.21 2.11 -14.00
CA ILE A 176 2.63 3.28 -13.22
C ILE A 176 2.70 4.47 -14.17
N VAL A 177 2.09 5.57 -13.76
CA VAL A 177 2.10 6.84 -14.51
C VAL A 177 2.86 7.87 -13.69
N ILE A 178 3.88 8.47 -14.28
CA ILE A 178 4.71 9.49 -13.65
C ILE A 178 4.38 10.82 -14.29
N ASP A 179 4.03 11.80 -13.48
CA ASP A 179 3.83 13.19 -13.87
C ASP A 179 5.10 13.98 -13.56
N PHE A 180 5.96 14.14 -14.56
CA PHE A 180 7.17 14.94 -14.44
C PHE A 180 6.85 16.43 -14.57
N ILE A 181 7.66 17.26 -13.92
CA ILE A 181 7.59 18.72 -14.10
C ILE A 181 7.79 19.02 -15.59
N ASP A 182 6.94 19.88 -16.15
CA ASP A 182 6.97 20.25 -17.56
C ASP A 182 8.35 20.75 -18.00
N MET A 183 8.81 20.24 -19.13
CA MET A 183 10.06 20.63 -19.80
C MET A 183 9.78 20.90 -21.26
N GLU A 184 10.13 22.08 -21.74
CA GLU A 184 9.96 22.45 -23.16
C GLU A 184 11.05 21.85 -24.05
N ASN A 185 12.26 21.64 -23.51
CA ASN A 185 13.41 21.15 -24.26
C ASN A 185 13.36 19.61 -24.46
N PRO A 186 13.27 19.12 -25.73
CA PRO A 186 13.24 17.67 -25.98
C PRO A 186 14.54 16.93 -25.59
N ARG A 187 15.66 17.65 -25.43
CA ARG A 187 16.91 17.06 -24.94
C ARG A 187 16.82 16.78 -23.44
N ALA A 188 16.26 17.71 -22.68
CA ALA A 188 16.00 17.54 -21.25
C ALA A 188 15.05 16.34 -20.99
N GLN A 189 13.97 16.24 -21.76
CA GLN A 189 13.06 15.09 -21.67
C GLN A 189 13.77 13.76 -21.91
N ARG A 190 14.62 13.67 -22.96
CA ARG A 190 15.40 12.44 -23.24
C ARG A 190 16.41 12.11 -22.14
N GLU A 191 16.99 13.12 -21.50
CA GLU A 191 17.93 12.94 -20.41
C GLU A 191 17.23 12.30 -19.20
N VAL A 192 16.04 12.77 -18.84
CA VAL A 192 15.20 12.18 -17.78
C VAL A 192 14.77 10.75 -18.15
N GLU A 193 14.33 10.51 -19.38
CA GLU A 193 13.98 9.16 -19.86
C GLU A 193 15.16 8.18 -19.73
N ASN A 194 16.36 8.62 -20.12
CA ASN A 194 17.57 7.79 -20.04
C ASN A 194 17.94 7.54 -18.57
N ARG A 195 17.91 8.58 -17.74
CA ARG A 195 18.19 8.45 -16.30
C ARG A 195 17.27 7.46 -15.62
N LEU A 196 15.97 7.54 -15.89
CA LEU A 196 15.01 6.58 -15.37
C LEU A 196 15.30 5.16 -15.86
N ARG A 197 15.65 4.97 -17.13
CA ARG A 197 16.00 3.67 -17.70
C ARG A 197 17.25 3.09 -17.06
N ASP A 198 18.27 3.90 -16.83
CA ASP A 198 19.51 3.49 -16.19
C ASP A 198 19.28 3.11 -14.72
N ALA A 199 18.47 3.88 -13.98
CA ALA A 199 18.10 3.58 -12.60
C ALA A 199 17.24 2.29 -12.48
N LEU A 200 16.41 1.98 -13.47
CA LEU A 200 15.61 0.76 -13.54
C LEU A 200 16.41 -0.48 -13.95
N HIS A 201 17.62 -0.32 -14.49
CA HIS A 201 18.48 -1.45 -14.85
C HIS A 201 18.80 -2.37 -13.66
N TYR A 202 18.86 -1.82 -12.45
CA TYR A 202 19.08 -2.58 -11.21
C TYR A 202 17.84 -3.32 -10.70
N ASP A 203 16.69 -3.16 -11.35
CA ASP A 203 15.46 -3.83 -10.95
C ASP A 203 15.45 -5.28 -11.41
N ARG A 204 15.15 -6.18 -10.49
CA ARG A 204 14.97 -7.61 -10.80
C ARG A 204 13.70 -7.87 -11.62
N ALA A 205 12.67 -7.02 -11.47
CA ALA A 205 11.45 -7.12 -12.22
C ALA A 205 11.64 -6.63 -13.66
N ARG A 206 10.94 -7.27 -14.60
CA ARG A 206 10.87 -6.73 -15.97
C ARG A 206 10.10 -5.42 -15.96
N VAL A 207 10.74 -4.35 -16.47
CA VAL A 207 10.13 -3.04 -16.62
C VAL A 207 10.12 -2.67 -18.10
N GLN A 208 9.00 -2.11 -18.55
CA GLN A 208 8.85 -1.51 -19.87
C GLN A 208 8.49 -0.05 -19.67
N THR A 209 9.26 0.86 -20.27
CA THR A 209 9.06 2.30 -20.17
C THR A 209 8.61 2.89 -21.49
N GLY A 210 7.64 3.80 -21.45
CA GLY A 210 7.27 4.67 -22.56
C GLY A 210 8.24 5.84 -22.71
N LYS A 211 7.82 6.83 -23.47
CA LYS A 211 8.46 8.15 -23.60
C LYS A 211 7.62 9.19 -22.89
N ILE A 212 8.23 10.29 -22.50
CA ILE A 212 7.50 11.45 -21.97
C ILE A 212 6.56 11.96 -23.07
N SER A 213 5.26 11.99 -22.76
CA SER A 213 4.23 12.49 -23.67
C SER A 213 4.28 14.03 -23.75
N ARG A 214 3.54 14.60 -24.69
CA ARG A 214 3.37 16.07 -24.81
C ARG A 214 2.70 16.70 -23.58
N PHE A 215 2.19 15.90 -22.66
CA PHE A 215 1.54 16.34 -21.41
C PHE A 215 2.45 16.17 -20.19
N GLY A 216 3.74 15.89 -20.35
CA GLY A 216 4.67 15.64 -19.24
C GLY A 216 4.60 14.23 -18.66
N LEU A 217 3.63 13.41 -19.06
CA LEU A 217 3.40 12.08 -18.48
C LEU A 217 4.30 11.02 -19.09
N LEU A 218 4.88 10.18 -18.24
CA LEU A 218 5.59 8.97 -18.65
C LEU A 218 4.88 7.73 -18.08
N GLU A 219 4.55 6.81 -18.97
CA GLU A 219 3.94 5.54 -18.63
C GLU A 219 5.01 4.45 -18.54
N LEU A 220 4.93 3.62 -17.51
CA LEU A 220 5.75 2.42 -17.40
C LEU A 220 4.92 1.25 -16.87
N SER A 221 5.33 0.05 -17.23
CA SER A 221 4.75 -1.20 -16.73
C SER A 221 5.83 -2.03 -16.07
N ARG A 222 5.63 -2.37 -14.79
CA ARG A 222 6.54 -3.20 -14.01
C ARG A 222 5.88 -4.53 -13.65
N GLN A 223 6.59 -5.61 -13.86
CA GLN A 223 6.12 -6.94 -13.48
C GLN A 223 5.89 -7.03 -11.97
N ARG A 224 4.72 -7.54 -11.55
CA ARG A 224 4.45 -7.86 -10.15
C ARG A 224 5.22 -9.11 -9.75
N LEU A 225 6.17 -9.00 -8.84
CA LEU A 225 6.91 -10.14 -8.30
C LEU A 225 6.21 -10.71 -7.06
N ARG A 226 5.61 -9.82 -6.26
CA ARG A 226 4.82 -10.11 -5.05
C ARG A 226 3.79 -8.99 -4.82
N PRO A 227 2.88 -9.13 -3.85
CA PRO A 227 1.99 -8.04 -3.45
C PRO A 227 2.80 -6.83 -3.00
N ALA A 228 2.31 -5.63 -3.27
CA ALA A 228 2.96 -4.39 -2.86
C ALA A 228 3.00 -4.27 -1.33
N LEU A 229 4.00 -3.56 -0.80
CA LEU A 229 4.17 -3.35 0.65
C LEU A 229 2.89 -2.81 1.31
N ALA A 230 2.24 -1.84 0.67
CA ALA A 230 0.99 -1.26 1.14
C ALA A 230 -0.17 -2.27 1.19
N GLU A 231 -0.28 -3.16 0.21
CA GLU A 231 -1.33 -4.19 0.16
C GLU A 231 -1.23 -5.20 1.31
N MET A 232 -0.01 -5.44 1.82
CA MET A 232 0.22 -6.37 2.93
C MET A 232 0.12 -5.74 4.31
N THR A 233 0.27 -4.42 4.42
CA THR A 233 0.43 -3.73 5.70
C THR A 233 -0.72 -2.80 6.04
N TYR A 234 -1.46 -2.31 5.06
CA TYR A 234 -2.58 -1.41 5.27
C TYR A 234 -3.92 -2.10 5.07
N ILE A 235 -4.88 -1.69 5.88
CA ILE A 235 -6.29 -2.03 5.70
C ILE A 235 -7.02 -0.85 5.06
N PRO A 236 -8.02 -1.08 4.19
CA PRO A 236 -8.83 0.00 3.65
C PRO A 236 -9.45 0.84 4.76
N CYS A 237 -9.37 2.16 4.64
CA CYS A 237 -9.99 3.05 5.61
C CYS A 237 -11.51 2.87 5.62
N PRO A 238 -12.16 2.54 6.77
CA PRO A 238 -13.60 2.30 6.82
C PRO A 238 -14.44 3.55 6.50
N ARG A 239 -13.86 4.76 6.65
CA ARG A 239 -14.56 6.01 6.37
C ARG A 239 -14.58 6.37 4.88
N CYS A 240 -13.44 6.28 4.20
CA CYS A 240 -13.32 6.73 2.81
C CYS A 240 -13.14 5.58 1.79
N THR A 241 -12.96 4.34 2.24
CA THR A 241 -12.77 3.15 1.39
C THR A 241 -11.68 3.33 0.33
N GLY A 242 -10.67 4.16 0.61
CA GLY A 242 -9.56 4.43 -0.30
C GLY A 242 -9.69 5.71 -1.13
N THR A 243 -10.80 6.44 -1.05
CA THR A 243 -11.01 7.67 -1.86
C THR A 243 -10.26 8.90 -1.34
N GLY A 244 -9.80 8.88 -0.07
CA GLY A 244 -9.15 10.03 0.58
C GLY A 244 -10.08 11.16 0.98
N HIS A 245 -11.37 11.10 0.61
CA HIS A 245 -12.39 12.11 0.88
C HIS A 245 -13.63 11.49 1.47
N ILE A 246 -14.30 12.20 2.37
CA ILE A 246 -15.59 11.84 2.93
C ILE A 246 -16.60 12.97 2.67
N ARG A 247 -17.88 12.66 2.73
CA ARG A 247 -18.93 13.69 2.66
C ARG A 247 -18.81 14.61 3.87
N SER A 248 -19.04 15.92 3.66
CA SER A 248 -19.22 16.87 4.78
C SER A 248 -20.48 16.50 5.57
N THR A 249 -20.55 16.95 6.84
CA THR A 249 -21.71 16.75 7.72
C THR A 249 -23.00 17.19 7.07
N GLU A 250 -23.03 18.36 6.42
CA GLU A 250 -24.19 18.86 5.68
C GLU A 250 -24.59 17.96 4.52
N SER A 251 -23.61 17.52 3.71
CA SER A 251 -23.88 16.64 2.57
C SER A 251 -24.37 15.26 3.01
N ALA A 252 -23.85 14.72 4.11
CA ALA A 252 -24.29 13.48 4.72
C ALA A 252 -25.72 13.62 5.28
N ALA A 253 -26.01 14.71 5.96
CA ALA A 253 -27.35 14.99 6.49
C ALA A 253 -28.40 15.09 5.39
N LEU A 254 -28.13 15.81 4.29
CA LEU A 254 -29.03 15.88 3.14
C LEU A 254 -29.24 14.52 2.45
N HIS A 255 -28.21 13.69 2.42
CA HIS A 255 -28.33 12.33 1.91
C HIS A 255 -29.28 11.49 2.77
N ILE A 256 -29.12 11.55 4.08
CA ILE A 256 -29.96 10.83 5.04
C ILE A 256 -31.43 11.33 4.95
N LEU A 257 -31.67 12.63 4.83
CA LEU A 257 -33.02 13.15 4.63
C LEU A 257 -33.71 12.54 3.41
N ARG A 258 -33.02 12.41 2.29
CA ARG A 258 -33.57 11.78 1.07
C ARG A 258 -33.91 10.31 1.29
N ILE A 259 -33.03 9.58 1.99
CA ILE A 259 -33.30 8.18 2.32
C ILE A 259 -34.47 8.07 3.28
N LEU A 260 -34.58 8.94 4.28
CA LEU A 260 -35.74 8.97 5.20
C LEU A 260 -37.03 9.22 4.48
N GLU A 261 -37.09 10.14 3.51
CA GLU A 261 -38.24 10.39 2.69
C GLU A 261 -38.61 9.18 1.83
N GLU A 262 -37.61 8.52 1.22
CA GLU A 262 -37.80 7.30 0.44
C GLU A 262 -38.35 6.15 1.30
N GLU A 263 -37.76 5.91 2.48
CA GLU A 263 -38.26 4.86 3.39
C GLU A 263 -39.67 5.16 3.95
N ALA A 264 -39.93 6.43 4.22
CA ALA A 264 -41.27 6.87 4.69
C ALA A 264 -42.37 6.69 3.63
N MET A 265 -42.03 6.81 2.34
CA MET A 265 -42.97 6.64 1.22
C MET A 265 -43.35 5.17 0.96
N LYS A 266 -42.60 4.20 1.45
CA LYS A 266 -42.87 2.78 1.22
C LYS A 266 -44.17 2.36 1.93
N GLU A 267 -44.96 1.50 1.26
CA GLU A 267 -46.24 1.03 1.79
C GLU A 267 -46.09 0.34 3.16
N ASN A 268 -47.06 0.58 4.04
CA ASN A 268 -47.15 0.01 5.38
C ASN A 268 -45.98 0.41 6.34
N THR A 269 -45.32 1.55 6.09
CA THR A 269 -44.32 2.09 6.99
C THR A 269 -44.97 2.79 8.18
N GLY A 270 -44.66 2.34 9.40
CA GLY A 270 -45.14 2.93 10.66
C GLY A 270 -44.10 3.81 11.35
N ALA A 271 -42.85 3.37 11.34
CA ALA A 271 -41.75 4.17 11.87
C ALA A 271 -40.43 3.92 11.09
N VAL A 272 -39.55 4.89 11.12
CA VAL A 272 -38.20 4.77 10.60
C VAL A 272 -37.18 5.16 11.69
N HIS A 273 -36.41 4.20 12.11
CA HIS A 273 -35.31 4.44 13.06
C HIS A 273 -34.02 4.56 12.29
N VAL A 274 -33.23 5.61 12.54
CA VAL A 274 -31.94 5.81 11.89
C VAL A 274 -30.85 6.10 12.91
N GLN A 275 -29.81 5.26 12.92
CA GLN A 275 -28.61 5.48 13.68
C GLN A 275 -27.59 6.22 12.82
N ILE A 276 -27.09 7.33 13.31
CA ILE A 276 -26.21 8.26 12.59
C ILE A 276 -25.14 8.84 13.51
N PRO A 277 -23.98 9.28 12.94
CA PRO A 277 -22.98 10.03 13.69
C PRO A 277 -23.56 11.23 14.44
N VAL A 278 -23.00 11.53 15.61
CA VAL A 278 -23.51 12.57 16.51
C VAL A 278 -23.53 13.96 15.85
N ASP A 279 -22.52 14.30 15.06
CA ASP A 279 -22.43 15.56 14.33
C ASP A 279 -23.54 15.71 13.28
N VAL A 280 -23.82 14.64 12.54
CA VAL A 280 -24.91 14.59 11.54
C VAL A 280 -26.27 14.66 12.22
N ALA A 281 -26.46 13.93 13.33
CA ALA A 281 -27.68 13.97 14.11
C ALA A 281 -27.95 15.39 14.66
N THR A 282 -26.93 16.06 15.17
CA THR A 282 -27.02 17.42 15.69
C THR A 282 -27.46 18.41 14.59
N PHE A 283 -26.87 18.27 13.39
CA PHE A 283 -27.24 19.09 12.26
C PHE A 283 -28.70 18.85 11.84
N LEU A 284 -29.14 17.59 11.71
CA LEU A 284 -30.48 17.24 11.32
C LEU A 284 -31.53 17.71 12.33
N LEU A 285 -31.28 17.52 13.61
CA LEU A 285 -32.21 17.89 14.68
C LEU A 285 -32.37 19.41 14.87
N ASN A 286 -31.32 20.19 14.55
CA ASN A 286 -31.37 21.65 14.71
C ASN A 286 -31.69 22.35 13.40
N GLU A 287 -30.90 22.11 12.35
CA GLU A 287 -31.00 22.87 11.11
C GLU A 287 -32.05 22.33 10.12
N LYS A 288 -32.38 21.04 10.24
CA LYS A 288 -33.33 20.34 9.35
C LYS A 288 -34.56 19.76 10.06
N ARG A 289 -34.86 20.28 11.24
CA ARG A 289 -36.00 19.85 12.06
C ARG A 289 -37.36 19.98 11.34
N ASP A 290 -37.56 21.07 10.63
CA ASP A 290 -38.81 21.33 9.94
C ASP A 290 -38.98 20.42 8.71
N ASP A 291 -37.87 20.08 8.04
CA ASP A 291 -37.90 19.14 6.92
C ASP A 291 -38.32 17.72 7.40
N ILE A 292 -37.74 17.27 8.52
CA ILE A 292 -38.11 15.98 9.13
C ILE A 292 -39.57 15.95 9.53
N ARG A 293 -40.04 17.01 10.19
CA ARG A 293 -41.43 17.13 10.59
C ARG A 293 -42.41 17.14 9.39
N THR A 294 -41.99 17.73 8.29
CA THR A 294 -42.76 17.73 7.05
C THR A 294 -42.90 16.33 6.47
N ILE A 295 -41.83 15.51 6.50
CA ILE A 295 -41.84 14.12 6.06
C ILE A 295 -42.77 13.30 6.95
N GLU A 296 -42.67 13.44 8.29
CA GLU A 296 -43.54 12.77 9.26
C GLU A 296 -45.03 13.05 9.04
N LEU A 297 -45.38 14.32 8.85
CA LEU A 297 -46.78 14.75 8.62
C LEU A 297 -47.33 14.28 7.27
N ARG A 298 -46.48 14.33 6.22
CA ARG A 298 -46.88 13.94 4.86
C ARG A 298 -47.19 12.45 4.76
N HIS A 299 -46.31 11.62 5.33
CA HIS A 299 -46.37 10.17 5.21
C HIS A 299 -46.99 9.48 6.42
N LYS A 300 -47.31 10.22 7.48
CA LYS A 300 -47.87 9.71 8.76
C LYS A 300 -46.98 8.63 9.39
N VAL A 301 -45.69 8.85 9.34
CA VAL A 301 -44.63 7.94 9.82
C VAL A 301 -43.91 8.64 10.97
N ASN A 302 -43.50 7.89 11.98
CA ASN A 302 -42.66 8.40 13.06
C ASN A 302 -41.17 8.23 12.69
N ILE A 303 -40.37 9.30 12.76
CA ILE A 303 -38.94 9.26 12.47
C ILE A 303 -38.17 9.43 13.78
N VAL A 304 -37.33 8.43 14.12
CA VAL A 304 -36.49 8.46 15.31
C VAL A 304 -35.01 8.54 14.87
N LEU A 305 -34.40 9.71 15.12
CA LEU A 305 -32.97 9.92 14.94
C LEU A 305 -32.24 9.47 16.20
N ILE A 306 -31.30 8.51 16.04
CA ILE A 306 -30.53 7.94 17.15
C ILE A 306 -29.06 8.33 16.96
N PRO A 307 -28.56 9.35 17.71
CA PRO A 307 -27.16 9.70 17.67
C PRO A 307 -26.31 8.53 18.20
N ASN A 308 -25.41 7.99 17.37
CA ASN A 308 -24.55 6.88 17.74
C ASN A 308 -23.08 7.33 17.74
N ILE A 309 -22.43 7.23 18.89
CA ILE A 309 -21.02 7.60 19.09
C ILE A 309 -20.05 6.63 18.44
N HIS A 310 -20.50 5.43 18.10
CA HIS A 310 -19.68 4.41 17.45
C HIS A 310 -19.71 4.51 15.92
N LEU A 311 -20.60 5.33 15.36
CA LEU A 311 -20.64 5.58 13.93
C LEU A 311 -19.87 6.83 13.58
N GLU A 312 -19.11 6.75 12.50
CA GLU A 312 -18.40 7.87 11.88
C GLU A 312 -18.93 8.14 10.48
N THR A 313 -18.99 9.42 10.09
CA THR A 313 -19.39 9.80 8.71
C THR A 313 -18.51 9.08 7.68
N PRO A 314 -19.10 8.43 6.64
CA PRO A 314 -20.50 8.50 6.18
C PRO A 314 -21.40 7.35 6.65
N ALA A 315 -20.99 6.54 7.62
CA ALA A 315 -21.75 5.37 8.06
C ALA A 315 -23.10 5.78 8.67
N HIS A 316 -24.15 5.01 8.42
CA HIS A 316 -25.46 5.13 9.00
C HIS A 316 -26.19 3.78 8.91
N GLU A 317 -27.12 3.56 9.81
CA GLU A 317 -28.01 2.39 9.81
C GLU A 317 -29.46 2.84 9.84
N ILE A 318 -30.29 2.23 8.98
CA ILE A 318 -31.69 2.59 8.85
C ILE A 318 -32.55 1.32 9.01
N VAL A 319 -33.45 1.37 9.96
CA VAL A 319 -34.41 0.30 10.22
C VAL A 319 -35.79 0.84 9.98
N ARG A 320 -36.49 0.26 8.99
CA ARG A 320 -37.90 0.56 8.69
C ARG A 320 -38.79 -0.41 9.44
N LEU A 321 -39.66 0.11 10.29
CA LEU A 321 -40.67 -0.67 11.02
C LEU A 321 -42.04 -0.53 10.36
N ARG A 322 -42.71 -1.66 10.13
CA ARG A 322 -44.05 -1.71 9.61
C ARG A 322 -45.06 -1.56 10.75
N HIS A 323 -46.29 -1.17 10.43
CA HIS A 323 -47.37 -1.02 11.42
C HIS A 323 -47.66 -2.31 12.19
N ASP A 324 -47.53 -3.47 11.57
CA ASP A 324 -47.70 -4.78 12.18
C ASP A 324 -46.57 -5.09 13.20
N GLN A 325 -45.36 -4.65 12.91
CA GLN A 325 -44.19 -4.79 13.81
C GLN A 325 -44.28 -3.87 15.02
N LEU A 326 -44.71 -2.64 14.85
CA LEU A 326 -44.90 -1.68 15.96
C LEU A 326 -45.93 -2.15 16.99
N ASN A 327 -46.93 -2.94 16.59
CA ASN A 327 -47.93 -3.49 17.50
C ASN A 327 -47.44 -4.69 18.32
N LEU A 328 -46.28 -5.25 17.98
CA LEU A 328 -45.65 -6.38 18.69
C LEU A 328 -44.60 -5.91 19.74
N GLU A 329 -44.14 -4.68 19.65
CA GLU A 329 -43.18 -4.14 20.61
C GLU A 329 -43.92 -3.54 21.82
N ASP A 330 -44.07 -4.32 22.89
CA ASP A 330 -44.71 -3.94 24.16
C ASP A 330 -43.97 -2.85 24.95
N GLN A 331 -42.72 -2.46 24.55
CA GLN A 331 -41.92 -1.41 25.19
C GLN A 331 -41.22 -0.53 24.14
N VAL A 332 -41.67 0.70 24.02
CA VAL A 332 -40.95 1.75 23.29
C VAL A 332 -39.69 2.13 24.09
N LEU A 333 -38.54 1.63 23.66
CA LEU A 333 -37.25 2.03 24.25
C LEU A 333 -36.96 3.51 23.92
N PRO A 334 -36.47 4.30 24.87
CA PRO A 334 -36.04 5.64 24.58
C PRO A 334 -34.84 5.65 23.62
N SER A 335 -34.76 6.62 22.70
CA SER A 335 -33.76 6.67 21.63
C SER A 335 -32.30 6.53 22.10
N TYR A 336 -31.99 7.04 23.28
CA TYR A 336 -30.63 6.93 23.84
C TYR A 336 -30.24 5.53 24.32
N LYS A 337 -31.23 4.59 24.42
CA LYS A 337 -31.00 3.18 24.70
C LYS A 337 -31.01 2.29 23.46
N MET A 338 -31.32 2.86 22.30
CA MET A 338 -31.36 2.16 21.01
C MET A 338 -30.02 2.16 20.29
N VAL A 339 -28.97 2.72 20.88
CA VAL A 339 -27.64 2.77 20.31
C VAL A 339 -27.04 1.37 20.26
N GLU A 340 -26.73 0.90 19.07
CA GLU A 340 -26.01 -0.35 18.87
C GLU A 340 -24.49 -0.11 18.94
N ALA A 341 -23.83 -0.86 19.84
CA ALA A 341 -22.39 -0.91 19.90
C ALA A 341 -21.85 -1.92 18.87
N PRO A 342 -20.73 -1.66 18.22
CA PRO A 342 -20.13 -2.65 17.33
C PRO A 342 -19.85 -3.94 18.12
N PRO A 343 -19.97 -5.12 17.48
CA PRO A 343 -19.62 -6.36 18.12
C PRO A 343 -18.17 -6.28 18.60
N THR A 344 -17.95 -6.53 19.87
CA THR A 344 -16.61 -6.62 20.46
C THR A 344 -15.94 -7.84 19.85
N GLU A 345 -15.16 -7.66 18.77
CA GLU A 345 -14.26 -8.71 18.30
C GLU A 345 -13.26 -8.97 19.42
N ALA A 346 -13.47 -10.09 20.13
CA ALA A 346 -12.47 -10.59 21.04
C ALA A 346 -11.21 -10.88 20.22
N TYR A 347 -10.13 -10.13 20.46
CA TYR A 347 -8.83 -10.38 19.86
C TYR A 347 -8.49 -11.86 20.03
N GLN A 348 -8.49 -12.61 18.95
CA GLN A 348 -7.93 -13.96 18.90
C GLN A 348 -6.48 -13.82 18.44
N PRO A 349 -5.49 -14.10 19.31
CA PRO A 349 -4.10 -14.11 18.89
C PRO A 349 -3.92 -15.16 17.79
N PRO A 350 -3.14 -14.87 16.74
CA PRO A 350 -2.85 -15.84 15.71
C PRO A 350 -2.21 -17.09 16.31
N SER A 351 -2.80 -18.25 15.99
CA SER A 351 -2.35 -19.57 16.42
C SER A 351 -1.04 -19.97 15.73
#